data_3f040b5b595c04492bae49be4b8f5973
#
_entry.id   3f040b5b595c04492bae49be4b8f5973
#
_cell.length_a   1.000
_cell.length_b   1.000
_cell.length_c   1.000
_cell.angle_alpha   90.00
_cell.angle_beta   90.00
_cell.angle_gamma   90.00
#
_symmetry.space_group_name_H-M   'P 1'
#
loop_
_entity.id
_entity.type
_entity.pdbx_description
1 polymer ?
#
loop_
_entity_poly.entity_id
_entity_poly.type
_entity_poly.pdbx_seq_one_letter_code
_entity_poly.pdbx_strand_id
1 'polypeptide(L)'
;AGARVAIVTAKDKLRALLGAGLQFDEDRAKCYSAEKSDTSTQAEHGQDAASQWLGMAQPEVYSAELSEFVFAAGVKLLRDWKPDVMYLTTTDYVQHKYGPDQAEAKAFYEMFDKYLTELDAMGAAIVVTADHGMKPKHHPDGSPSVVYVQDLLDEWLGEAAARLILPITDPYVVHHGAL
;
A
#
# COMPACT_ATOMS: atom_id res chain seq x y z
N ALA A 1 23.08 2.92 12.53
CA ALA A 1 23.59 4.19 13.00
C ALA A 1 22.71 4.93 14.01
N GLY A 2 21.79 4.26 14.70
CA GLY A 2 21.01 4.83 15.82
C GLY A 2 19.71 5.53 15.44
N ALA A 3 19.30 5.53 14.18
CA ALA A 3 18.04 6.13 13.74
C ALA A 3 16.82 5.30 14.23
N ARG A 4 15.74 6.00 14.56
CA ARG A 4 14.43 5.41 14.82
C ARG A 4 13.69 5.21 13.48
N VAL A 5 13.25 3.98 13.23
CA VAL A 5 12.58 3.62 11.97
C VAL A 5 11.17 3.11 12.27
N ALA A 6 10.18 3.70 11.61
CA ALA A 6 8.80 3.21 11.63
C ALA A 6 8.38 2.70 10.26
N ILE A 7 7.79 1.52 10.22
CA ILE A 7 7.18 0.93 9.02
C ILE A 7 5.76 0.52 9.38
N VAL A 8 4.79 1.12 8.71
CA VAL A 8 3.38 0.72 8.85
C VAL A 8 2.85 0.34 7.47
N THR A 9 2.38 -0.89 7.36
CA THR A 9 1.87 -1.42 6.10
C THR A 9 0.39 -1.74 6.22
N ALA A 10 -0.35 -1.64 5.13
CA ALA A 10 -1.72 -2.14 5.10
C ALA A 10 -1.73 -3.68 5.22
N LYS A 11 -0.87 -4.37 4.46
CA LYS A 11 -0.79 -5.84 4.40
C LYS A 11 0.39 -6.40 5.19
N ASP A 12 0.15 -7.52 5.88
CA ASP A 12 1.16 -8.16 6.73
C ASP A 12 2.30 -8.82 5.94
N LYS A 13 2.04 -9.31 4.74
CA LYS A 13 3.09 -9.86 3.86
C LYS A 13 4.20 -8.85 3.59
N LEU A 14 3.83 -7.60 3.29
CA LEU A 14 4.81 -6.54 3.05
C LEU A 14 5.52 -6.13 4.34
N ARG A 15 4.80 -6.06 5.48
CA ARG A 15 5.39 -5.85 6.79
C ARG A 15 6.49 -6.86 7.08
N ALA A 16 6.22 -8.14 6.86
CA ALA A 16 7.19 -9.20 7.11
C ALA A 16 8.45 -9.06 6.24
N LEU A 17 8.28 -8.66 4.97
CA LEU A 17 9.39 -8.44 4.06
C LEU A 17 10.24 -7.24 4.47
N LEU A 18 9.62 -6.10 4.75
CA LEU A 18 10.31 -4.85 5.10
C LEU A 18 10.89 -4.87 6.50
N GLY A 19 10.28 -5.64 7.42
CA GLY A 19 10.74 -5.80 8.80
C GLY A 19 11.93 -6.77 8.95
N ALA A 20 12.31 -7.45 7.87
CA ALA A 20 13.40 -8.43 7.93
C ALA A 20 14.72 -7.78 8.38
N GLY A 21 15.24 -8.26 9.50
CA GLY A 21 16.49 -7.74 10.09
C GLY A 21 16.35 -6.53 11.01
N LEU A 22 15.16 -5.99 11.21
CA LEU A 22 14.92 -4.99 12.24
C LEU A 22 15.00 -5.62 13.64
N GLN A 23 15.49 -4.84 14.60
CA GLN A 23 15.56 -5.21 16.01
C GLN A 23 14.64 -4.29 16.82
N PHE A 24 13.80 -4.89 17.65
CA PHE A 24 12.72 -4.19 18.36
C PHE A 24 12.96 -4.00 19.86
N ASP A 25 14.02 -4.59 20.39
CA ASP A 25 14.38 -4.62 21.82
C ASP A 25 14.90 -3.28 22.37
N GLU A 26 15.46 -2.42 21.49
CA GLU A 26 16.04 -1.13 21.88
C GLU A 26 15.10 0.08 21.64
N ASP A 27 13.81 -0.15 21.38
CA ASP A 27 12.83 0.89 21.00
C ASP A 27 13.30 1.78 19.82
N ARG A 28 14.02 1.16 18.88
CA ARG A 28 14.54 1.86 17.68
C ARG A 28 13.78 1.53 16.41
N ALA A 29 12.96 0.51 16.43
CA ALA A 29 12.16 0.11 15.30
C ALA A 29 10.72 -0.19 15.70
N LYS A 30 9.80 0.20 14.85
CA LYS A 30 8.39 -0.21 14.88
C LYS A 30 8.01 -0.67 13.48
N CYS A 31 7.49 -1.90 13.36
CA CYS A 31 7.10 -2.47 12.06
C CYS A 31 5.88 -3.36 12.24
N TYR A 32 4.71 -2.85 11.87
CA TYR A 32 3.45 -3.58 12.00
C TYR A 32 2.51 -3.30 10.83
N SER A 33 1.47 -4.12 10.70
CA SER A 33 0.47 -3.98 9.66
C SER A 33 -0.90 -3.63 10.22
N ALA A 34 -1.72 -2.93 9.44
CA ALA A 34 -3.13 -2.72 9.75
C ALA A 34 -3.89 -4.05 9.78
N GLU A 35 -3.57 -4.96 8.84
CA GLU A 35 -4.17 -6.29 8.71
C GLU A 35 -4.04 -7.16 9.96
N LYS A 36 -2.98 -6.99 10.75
CA LYS A 36 -2.67 -7.76 11.96
C LYS A 36 -2.48 -6.87 13.19
N SER A 37 -3.11 -5.71 13.22
CA SER A 37 -2.88 -4.70 14.25
C SER A 37 -3.31 -5.14 15.66
N ASP A 38 -4.32 -6.02 15.79
CA ASP A 38 -4.76 -6.57 17.07
C ASP A 38 -3.75 -7.53 17.72
N THR A 39 -2.96 -8.20 16.88
CA THR A 39 -2.02 -9.25 17.32
C THR A 39 -0.56 -8.80 17.29
N SER A 40 -0.29 -7.53 17.01
CA SER A 40 1.07 -7.01 17.08
C SER A 40 1.63 -7.07 18.50
N THR A 41 2.93 -7.35 18.62
CA THR A 41 3.63 -7.48 19.91
C THR A 41 4.85 -6.58 19.95
N GLN A 42 5.26 -6.17 21.15
CA GLN A 42 6.51 -5.42 21.33
C GLN A 42 7.70 -6.21 20.78
N ALA A 43 7.77 -7.50 21.04
CA ALA A 43 8.91 -8.35 20.69
C ALA A 43 9.12 -8.49 19.16
N GLU A 44 8.04 -8.58 18.39
CA GLU A 44 8.12 -8.85 16.95
C GLU A 44 7.81 -7.63 16.06
N HIS A 45 7.27 -6.57 16.68
CA HIS A 45 6.75 -5.43 15.91
C HIS A 45 7.20 -4.07 16.49
N GLY A 46 7.75 -4.06 17.71
CA GLY A 46 8.05 -2.84 18.44
C GLY A 46 6.81 -2.09 18.94
N GLN A 47 5.62 -2.73 18.86
CA GLN A 47 4.34 -2.15 19.27
C GLN A 47 3.36 -3.24 19.66
N ASP A 48 2.92 -3.26 20.92
CA ASP A 48 1.82 -4.13 21.36
C ASP A 48 0.47 -3.62 20.87
N ALA A 49 -0.39 -4.55 20.45
CA ALA A 49 -1.80 -4.30 20.11
C ALA A 49 -2.00 -2.94 19.41
N ALA A 50 -1.42 -2.79 18.23
CA ALA A 50 -1.36 -1.50 17.52
C ALA A 50 -2.74 -0.86 17.31
N SER A 51 -3.82 -1.66 17.14
CA SER A 51 -5.19 -1.18 17.07
C SER A 51 -5.63 -0.50 18.38
N GLN A 52 -5.36 -1.10 19.51
CA GLN A 52 -5.68 -0.52 20.83
C GLN A 52 -4.83 0.72 21.11
N TRP A 53 -3.52 0.65 20.79
CA TRP A 53 -2.64 1.80 20.91
C TRP A 53 -3.10 2.98 20.05
N LEU A 54 -3.56 2.71 18.83
CA LEU A 54 -4.08 3.74 17.93
C LEU A 54 -5.47 4.24 18.35
N GLY A 55 -6.27 3.39 19.00
CA GLY A 55 -7.67 3.64 19.32
C GLY A 55 -8.60 3.42 18.13
N MET A 56 -8.17 2.62 17.15
CA MET A 56 -8.94 2.20 15.98
C MET A 56 -9.03 0.67 15.97
N ALA A 57 -10.23 0.13 15.76
CA ALA A 57 -10.38 -1.31 15.56
C ALA A 57 -9.58 -1.78 14.35
N GLN A 58 -9.12 -3.04 14.38
CA GLN A 58 -8.47 -3.64 13.21
C GLN A 58 -9.42 -3.61 12.01
N PRO A 59 -9.02 -3.01 10.89
CA PRO A 59 -9.89 -2.88 9.74
C PRO A 59 -10.05 -4.20 8.98
N GLU A 60 -11.13 -4.31 8.23
CA GLU A 60 -11.31 -5.38 7.26
C GLU A 60 -10.25 -5.30 6.16
N VAL A 61 -9.75 -6.46 5.72
CA VAL A 61 -8.64 -6.57 4.76
C VAL A 61 -8.96 -5.91 3.42
N TYR A 62 -10.22 -5.98 2.99
CA TYR A 62 -10.70 -5.40 1.74
C TYR A 62 -11.58 -4.17 1.99
N SER A 63 -10.98 -3.14 2.58
CA SER A 63 -11.65 -1.89 2.91
C SER A 63 -10.73 -0.67 2.69
N ALA A 64 -11.31 0.51 2.58
CA ALA A 64 -10.56 1.77 2.53
C ALA A 64 -9.91 2.07 3.89
N GLU A 65 -10.56 1.67 4.97
CA GLU A 65 -10.13 1.86 6.35
C GLU A 65 -8.79 1.18 6.63
N LEU A 66 -8.44 0.11 5.87
CA LEU A 66 -7.13 -0.53 5.99
C LEU A 66 -5.99 0.44 5.66
N SER A 67 -6.17 1.28 4.65
CA SER A 67 -5.22 2.33 4.27
C SER A 67 -5.29 3.54 5.22
N GLU A 68 -6.48 3.92 5.67
CA GLU A 68 -6.64 4.99 6.65
C GLU A 68 -5.92 4.68 7.97
N PHE A 69 -6.00 3.44 8.46
CA PHE A 69 -5.28 2.99 9.64
C PHE A 69 -3.77 3.27 9.54
N VAL A 70 -3.18 3.01 8.37
CA VAL A 70 -1.75 3.24 8.13
C VAL A 70 -1.37 4.70 8.35
N PHE A 71 -2.15 5.63 7.79
CA PHE A 71 -1.89 7.06 7.93
C PHE A 71 -2.16 7.57 9.34
N ALA A 72 -3.26 7.16 9.95
CA ALA A 72 -3.57 7.51 11.34
C ALA A 72 -2.46 7.05 12.30
N ALA A 73 -1.93 5.83 12.08
CA ALA A 73 -0.80 5.32 12.82
C ALA A 73 0.47 6.14 12.56
N GLY A 74 0.71 6.55 11.31
CA GLY A 74 1.84 7.41 10.95
C GLY A 74 1.81 8.75 11.68
N VAL A 75 0.68 9.42 11.70
CA VAL A 75 0.49 10.70 12.42
C VAL A 75 0.75 10.51 13.92
N LYS A 76 0.18 9.45 14.51
CA LYS A 76 0.39 9.18 15.94
C LYS A 76 1.84 8.81 16.25
N LEU A 77 2.51 8.02 15.39
CA LEU A 77 3.93 7.71 15.55
C LEU A 77 4.80 8.96 15.50
N LEU A 78 4.55 9.86 14.54
CA LEU A 78 5.32 11.09 14.43
C LEU A 78 5.14 11.97 15.67
N ARG A 79 3.92 12.05 16.21
CA ARG A 79 3.63 12.83 17.41
C ARG A 79 4.28 12.25 18.69
N ASP A 80 4.09 10.95 18.92
CA ASP A 80 4.36 10.33 20.22
C ASP A 80 5.75 9.70 20.29
N TRP A 81 6.27 9.19 19.15
CA TRP A 81 7.54 8.44 19.13
C TRP A 81 8.64 9.12 18.32
N LYS A 82 8.29 9.99 17.36
CA LYS A 82 9.22 10.82 16.56
C LYS A 82 10.28 9.98 15.83
N PRO A 83 9.89 9.13 14.87
CA PRO A 83 10.84 8.40 14.03
C PRO A 83 11.67 9.36 13.17
N ASP A 84 12.92 8.99 12.90
CA ASP A 84 13.79 9.70 11.95
C ASP A 84 13.41 9.37 10.51
N VAL A 85 12.95 8.14 10.26
CA VAL A 85 12.47 7.65 8.98
C VAL A 85 11.16 6.89 9.18
N MET A 86 10.17 7.19 8.34
CA MET A 86 8.88 6.51 8.38
C MET A 86 8.47 6.07 6.98
N TYR A 87 8.05 4.82 6.83
CA TYR A 87 7.50 4.26 5.61
C TYR A 87 6.04 3.85 5.85
N LEU A 88 5.15 4.48 5.12
CA LEU A 88 3.71 4.23 5.18
C LEU A 88 3.25 3.70 3.83
N THR A 89 2.63 2.53 3.79
CA THR A 89 2.18 1.93 2.54
C THR A 89 0.74 1.44 2.63
N THR A 90 -0.05 1.83 1.66
CA THR A 90 -1.46 1.51 1.51
C THR A 90 -1.68 0.27 0.64
N THR A 91 -2.94 -0.06 0.38
CA THR A 91 -3.36 -0.94 -0.71
C THR A 91 -4.03 -0.12 -1.80
N ASP A 92 -4.08 -0.69 -2.98
CA ASP A 92 -4.78 -0.18 -4.16
C ASP A 92 -6.24 -0.68 -4.26
N TYR A 93 -6.81 -1.15 -3.15
CA TYR A 93 -8.16 -1.72 -3.11
C TYR A 93 -9.23 -0.78 -3.67
N VAL A 94 -9.19 0.49 -3.31
CA VAL A 94 -10.14 1.49 -3.79
C VAL A 94 -9.94 1.72 -5.29
N GLN A 95 -8.70 1.85 -5.73
CA GLN A 95 -8.34 2.11 -7.12
C GLN A 95 -8.67 0.94 -8.06
N HIS A 96 -8.68 -0.29 -7.56
CA HIS A 96 -9.16 -1.47 -8.31
C HIS A 96 -10.67 -1.48 -8.54
N LYS A 97 -11.45 -0.84 -7.68
CA LYS A 97 -12.91 -0.83 -7.77
C LYS A 97 -13.48 0.40 -8.44
N TYR A 98 -12.84 1.55 -8.24
CA TYR A 98 -13.39 2.84 -8.57
C TYR A 98 -12.42 3.64 -9.45
N GLY A 99 -12.94 4.16 -10.55
CA GLY A 99 -12.17 5.08 -11.39
C GLY A 99 -11.88 6.41 -10.65
N PRO A 100 -10.87 7.17 -11.10
CA PRO A 100 -10.40 8.36 -10.38
C PRO A 100 -11.46 9.46 -10.23
N ASP A 101 -12.47 9.48 -11.10
CA ASP A 101 -13.56 10.47 -11.08
C ASP A 101 -14.74 10.07 -10.18
N GLN A 102 -14.76 8.84 -9.66
CA GLN A 102 -15.82 8.34 -8.79
C GLN A 102 -15.69 8.86 -7.36
N ALA A 103 -16.81 8.94 -6.66
CA ALA A 103 -16.88 9.53 -5.33
C ALA A 103 -16.00 8.81 -4.31
N GLU A 104 -15.95 7.48 -4.39
CA GLU A 104 -15.16 6.64 -3.47
C GLU A 104 -13.65 6.86 -3.66
N ALA A 105 -13.18 7.01 -4.90
CA ALA A 105 -11.79 7.32 -5.18
C ALA A 105 -11.44 8.73 -4.68
N LYS A 106 -12.33 9.72 -4.89
CA LYS A 106 -12.15 11.07 -4.37
C LYS A 106 -12.09 11.11 -2.86
N ALA A 107 -12.99 10.41 -2.17
CA ALA A 107 -12.99 10.31 -0.72
C ALA A 107 -11.67 9.70 -0.19
N PHE A 108 -11.13 8.69 -0.89
CA PHE A 108 -9.83 8.12 -0.56
C PHE A 108 -8.69 9.15 -0.67
N TYR A 109 -8.66 9.93 -1.76
CA TYR A 109 -7.64 10.97 -1.94
C TYR A 109 -7.81 12.15 -0.98
N GLU A 110 -9.03 12.51 -0.61
CA GLU A 110 -9.30 13.51 0.43
C GLU A 110 -8.80 13.05 1.81
N MET A 111 -9.04 11.78 2.15
CA MET A 111 -8.47 11.16 3.35
C MET A 111 -6.93 11.19 3.33
N PHE A 112 -6.33 10.80 2.21
CA PHE A 112 -4.89 10.80 2.02
C PHE A 112 -4.30 12.21 2.21
N ASP A 113 -4.87 13.21 1.53
CA ASP A 113 -4.45 14.61 1.61
C ASP A 113 -4.54 15.18 3.03
N LYS A 114 -5.62 14.85 3.75
CA LYS A 114 -5.79 15.22 5.16
C LYS A 114 -4.61 14.75 6.01
N TYR A 115 -4.24 13.49 5.92
CA TYR A 115 -3.15 12.93 6.73
C TYR A 115 -1.78 13.45 6.30
N LEU A 116 -1.55 13.68 4.99
CA LEU A 116 -0.32 14.33 4.52
C LEU A 116 -0.22 15.77 5.06
N THR A 117 -1.31 16.50 5.07
CA THR A 117 -1.38 17.85 5.65
C THR A 117 -1.01 17.84 7.14
N GLU A 118 -1.51 16.87 7.91
CA GLU A 118 -1.15 16.73 9.32
C GLU A 118 0.34 16.41 9.52
N LEU A 119 0.91 15.52 8.70
CA LEU A 119 2.33 15.17 8.75
C LEU A 119 3.23 16.36 8.37
N ASP A 120 2.86 17.12 7.32
CA ASP A 120 3.57 18.31 6.89
C ASP A 120 3.55 19.39 7.99
N ALA A 121 2.38 19.65 8.59
CA ALA A 121 2.23 20.59 9.70
C ALA A 121 3.07 20.23 10.93
N MET A 122 3.44 18.96 11.11
CA MET A 122 4.37 18.51 12.14
C MET A 122 5.84 18.56 11.72
N GLY A 123 6.14 19.05 10.51
CA GLY A 123 7.50 19.24 9.98
C GLY A 123 8.12 18.01 9.33
N ALA A 124 7.32 17.04 8.90
CA ALA A 124 7.84 15.90 8.15
C ALA A 124 8.26 16.31 6.73
N ALA A 125 9.43 15.84 6.27
CA ALA A 125 9.77 15.86 4.86
C ALA A 125 9.08 14.67 4.17
N ILE A 126 8.15 14.95 3.25
CA ILE A 126 7.26 13.94 2.67
C ILE A 126 7.69 13.60 1.24
N VAL A 127 7.78 12.31 0.94
CA VAL A 127 7.94 11.78 -0.42
C VAL A 127 6.76 10.85 -0.70
N VAL A 128 6.05 11.09 -1.79
CA VAL A 128 4.94 10.25 -2.26
C VAL A 128 5.36 9.54 -3.54
N THR A 129 5.12 8.23 -3.61
CA THR A 129 5.39 7.42 -4.79
C THR A 129 4.31 6.36 -4.99
N ALA A 130 4.20 5.86 -6.20
CA ALA A 130 3.35 4.72 -6.55
C ALA A 130 4.11 3.80 -7.50
N ASP A 131 3.75 2.52 -7.52
CA ASP A 131 4.31 1.52 -8.43
C ASP A 131 3.64 1.57 -9.81
N HIS A 132 2.37 1.94 -9.89
CA HIS A 132 1.61 2.14 -11.12
C HIS A 132 0.42 3.07 -10.91
N GLY A 133 -0.20 3.47 -12.00
CA GLY A 133 -1.50 4.15 -12.02
C GLY A 133 -2.64 3.19 -12.30
N MET A 134 -3.89 3.71 -12.27
CA MET A 134 -5.11 2.97 -12.59
C MET A 134 -5.96 3.75 -13.59
N LYS A 135 -6.58 3.05 -14.51
CA LYS A 135 -7.56 3.62 -15.44
C LYS A 135 -8.63 2.57 -15.79
N PRO A 136 -9.83 2.99 -16.23
CA PRO A 136 -10.83 2.05 -16.73
C PRO A 136 -10.30 1.25 -17.93
N LYS A 137 -10.65 -0.03 -17.99
CA LYS A 137 -10.33 -0.93 -19.12
C LYS A 137 -11.26 -0.76 -20.32
N HIS A 138 -12.29 0.06 -20.18
CA HIS A 138 -13.24 0.37 -21.24
C HIS A 138 -13.45 1.86 -21.35
N HIS A 139 -13.80 2.29 -22.55
CA HIS A 139 -14.31 3.62 -22.83
C HIS A 139 -15.76 3.78 -22.30
N PRO A 140 -16.28 5.01 -22.19
CA PRO A 140 -17.67 5.23 -21.74
C PRO A 140 -18.73 4.53 -22.59
N ASP A 141 -18.44 4.23 -23.85
CA ASP A 141 -19.30 3.51 -24.78
C ASP A 141 -19.23 1.98 -24.62
N GLY A 142 -18.41 1.48 -23.67
CA GLY A 142 -18.21 0.05 -23.41
C GLY A 142 -17.15 -0.61 -24.28
N SER A 143 -16.57 0.10 -25.25
CA SER A 143 -15.47 -0.44 -26.08
C SER A 143 -14.19 -0.65 -25.24
N PRO A 144 -13.36 -1.65 -25.57
CA PRO A 144 -12.12 -1.91 -24.84
C PRO A 144 -11.13 -0.74 -24.88
N SER A 145 -10.57 -0.34 -23.73
CA SER A 145 -9.46 0.60 -23.59
C SER A 145 -8.18 -0.15 -23.24
N VAL A 146 -7.92 -1.23 -23.96
CA VAL A 146 -6.77 -2.13 -23.75
C VAL A 146 -6.13 -2.45 -25.09
N VAL A 147 -4.86 -2.85 -25.04
CA VAL A 147 -4.10 -3.33 -26.21
C VAL A 147 -3.78 -4.80 -25.97
N TYR A 148 -4.19 -5.66 -26.91
CA TYR A 148 -3.80 -7.06 -26.89
C TYR A 148 -2.45 -7.22 -27.59
N VAL A 149 -1.40 -7.32 -26.81
CA VAL A 149 -0.01 -7.24 -27.32
C VAL A 149 0.34 -8.42 -28.26
N GLN A 150 -0.32 -9.59 -28.10
CA GLN A 150 -0.08 -10.70 -29.03
C GLN A 150 -0.45 -10.33 -30.47
N ASP A 151 -1.57 -9.65 -30.67
CA ASP A 151 -1.98 -9.22 -32.02
C ASP A 151 -0.95 -8.27 -32.64
N LEU A 152 -0.37 -7.36 -31.85
CA LEU A 152 0.69 -6.47 -32.33
C LEU A 152 1.98 -7.23 -32.66
N LEU A 153 2.33 -8.24 -31.86
CA LEU A 153 3.52 -9.07 -32.16
C LEU A 153 3.32 -9.88 -33.44
N ASP A 154 2.15 -10.42 -33.66
CA ASP A 154 1.81 -11.17 -34.87
C ASP A 154 1.80 -10.26 -36.12
N GLU A 155 1.29 -9.04 -35.98
CA GLU A 155 1.32 -8.04 -37.03
C GLU A 155 2.76 -7.62 -37.42
N TRP A 156 3.62 -7.36 -36.42
CA TRP A 156 4.96 -6.85 -36.65
C TRP A 156 5.97 -7.92 -37.08
N LEU A 157 5.85 -9.13 -36.55
CA LEU A 157 6.87 -10.18 -36.67
C LEU A 157 6.39 -11.36 -37.54
N GLY A 158 5.10 -11.43 -37.84
CA GLY A 158 4.44 -12.57 -38.47
C GLY A 158 3.80 -13.51 -37.42
N GLU A 159 2.72 -14.17 -37.85
CA GLU A 159 1.93 -15.08 -36.99
C GLU A 159 2.82 -16.15 -36.33
N ALA A 160 2.66 -16.31 -35.02
CA ALA A 160 3.41 -17.25 -34.18
C ALA A 160 4.96 -17.08 -34.16
N ALA A 161 5.50 -15.97 -34.69
CA ALA A 161 6.94 -15.69 -34.62
C ALA A 161 7.40 -15.35 -33.18
N ALA A 162 6.50 -14.81 -32.35
CA ALA A 162 6.73 -14.54 -30.96
C ALA A 162 5.49 -14.90 -30.14
N ARG A 163 5.69 -15.29 -28.86
CA ARG A 163 4.60 -15.60 -27.93
C ARG A 163 4.63 -14.65 -26.76
N LEU A 164 3.51 -13.97 -26.51
CA LEU A 164 3.28 -13.23 -25.30
C LEU A 164 3.01 -14.20 -24.13
N ILE A 165 3.82 -14.10 -23.08
CA ILE A 165 3.60 -14.84 -21.83
C ILE A 165 2.88 -13.90 -20.85
N LEU A 166 1.74 -14.34 -20.36
CA LEU A 166 1.02 -13.66 -19.29
C LEU A 166 1.44 -14.25 -17.94
N PRO A 167 2.23 -13.52 -17.12
CA PRO A 167 2.73 -14.06 -15.85
C PRO A 167 1.62 -14.52 -14.89
N ILE A 168 0.43 -13.92 -15.02
CA ILE A 168 -0.74 -14.26 -14.19
C ILE A 168 -1.18 -15.71 -14.35
N THR A 169 -0.87 -16.34 -15.48
CA THR A 169 -1.20 -17.75 -15.75
C THR A 169 -0.08 -18.71 -15.36
N ASP A 170 1.07 -18.19 -14.97
CA ASP A 170 2.19 -18.99 -14.50
C ASP A 170 1.99 -19.35 -13.02
N PRO A 171 1.95 -20.65 -12.65
CA PRO A 171 1.73 -21.05 -11.27
C PRO A 171 2.85 -20.62 -10.31
N TYR A 172 4.01 -20.24 -10.82
CA TYR A 172 5.15 -19.74 -10.03
C TYR A 172 5.16 -18.23 -9.85
N VAL A 173 4.33 -17.51 -10.57
CA VAL A 173 4.21 -16.06 -10.45
C VAL A 173 3.01 -15.71 -9.61
N VAL A 174 3.25 -15.24 -8.38
CA VAL A 174 2.21 -14.62 -7.57
C VAL A 174 2.01 -13.20 -8.10
N HIS A 175 1.00 -13.02 -8.90
CA HIS A 175 0.72 -11.79 -9.58
C HIS A 175 -0.34 -10.98 -8.85
N HIS A 176 0.01 -9.74 -8.50
CA HIS A 176 -0.91 -8.70 -8.08
C HIS A 176 -0.92 -7.60 -9.14
N GLY A 177 -1.14 -8.00 -10.38
CA GLY A 177 -1.13 -7.05 -11.47
C GLY A 177 -2.24 -6.03 -11.37
N ALA A 178 -1.93 -4.82 -11.76
CA ALA A 178 -2.94 -3.86 -12.14
C ALA A 178 -3.75 -4.48 -13.28
N LEU A 179 -4.95 -4.85 -12.99
CA LEU A 179 -5.90 -5.35 -13.99
C LEU A 179 -6.72 -4.22 -14.53
#